data_d48c089f4be466f252dc432281a3ef98
#
_entry.id   d48c089f4be466f252dc432281a3ef98
#
_cell.length_a   1.000
_cell.length_b   1.000
_cell.length_c   1.000
_cell.angle_alpha   90.00
_cell.angle_beta   90.00
_cell.angle_gamma   90.00
#
_symmetry.space_group_name_H-M   'P 1'
#
loop_
_entity.id
_entity.type
_entity.pdbx_description
1 polymer ?
#
loop_
_entity_poly.entity_id
_entity_poly.type
_entity_poly.pdbx_seq_one_letter_code
_entity_poly.pdbx_strand_id
1 'polypeptide(L)'
;MLNWQAIIFDFDGVVVESGKIKTQSFAELYRPYGDAIVEAVVAYHTQNGGMSRYRKFRHFQEHLLNQPPLTEAEEKALDLRFSELVVEAVIAAETVPGAMDLIRQQSARIPLFVASGTPETELKSI
;
A
#
# COMPACT_ATOMS: atom_id res chain seq x y z
N MET A 1 -32.05 -2.91 11.84
CA MET A 1 -30.94 -3.34 12.71
C MET A 1 -30.01 -4.26 11.90
N LEU A 2 -28.73 -3.96 11.90
CA LEU A 2 -27.75 -4.81 11.21
C LEU A 2 -27.45 -6.04 12.06
N ASN A 3 -27.60 -7.21 11.45
CA ASN A 3 -27.44 -8.50 12.12
C ASN A 3 -26.13 -9.17 11.70
N TRP A 4 -25.05 -8.39 11.66
CA TRP A 4 -23.75 -8.83 11.16
C TRP A 4 -22.90 -9.38 12.30
N GLN A 5 -22.18 -10.46 12.01
CA GLN A 5 -21.30 -11.11 12.98
C GLN A 5 -19.87 -10.54 12.96
N ALA A 6 -19.47 -9.91 11.85
CA ALA A 6 -18.17 -9.27 11.69
C ALA A 6 -18.22 -8.22 10.57
N ILE A 7 -17.31 -7.25 10.63
CA ILE A 7 -17.10 -6.27 9.57
C ILE A 7 -15.63 -6.32 9.17
N ILE A 8 -15.37 -6.38 7.86
CA ILE A 8 -14.02 -6.34 7.29
C ILE A 8 -13.85 -5.01 6.56
N PHE A 9 -12.79 -4.25 6.92
CA PHE A 9 -12.45 -2.99 6.27
C PHE A 9 -11.26 -3.18 5.33
N ASP A 10 -11.36 -2.61 4.12
CA ASP A 10 -10.18 -2.33 3.32
C ASP A 10 -9.50 -1.13 3.97
N PHE A 11 -8.20 -1.22 4.23
CA PHE A 11 -7.49 -0.18 4.99
C PHE A 11 -7.23 1.06 4.15
N ASP A 12 -6.65 0.88 2.95
CA ASP A 12 -6.24 1.99 2.10
C ASP A 12 -7.46 2.64 1.43
N GLY A 13 -7.64 3.94 1.64
CA GLY A 13 -8.75 4.69 1.07
C GLY A 13 -10.09 4.49 1.78
N VAL A 14 -10.20 3.57 2.72
CA VAL A 14 -11.42 3.33 3.51
C VAL A 14 -11.27 3.81 4.94
N VAL A 15 -10.20 3.42 5.63
CA VAL A 15 -9.92 3.84 7.00
C VAL A 15 -9.05 5.10 7.01
N VAL A 16 -8.06 5.17 6.12
CA VAL A 16 -7.09 6.25 6.01
C VAL A 16 -7.11 6.84 4.60
N GLU A 17 -7.04 8.17 4.48
CA GLU A 17 -6.91 8.88 3.21
C GLU A 17 -5.49 8.69 2.64
N SER A 18 -5.21 7.48 2.15
CA SER A 18 -3.88 7.10 1.68
C SER A 18 -3.83 6.73 0.19
N GLY A 19 -4.92 7.00 -0.56
CA GLY A 19 -5.05 6.52 -1.95
C GLY A 19 -3.91 6.89 -2.89
N LYS A 20 -3.29 8.05 -2.70
CA LYS A 20 -2.17 8.52 -3.53
C LYS A 20 -0.80 8.25 -2.93
N ILE A 21 -0.72 7.86 -1.67
CA ILE A 21 0.55 7.73 -0.95
C ILE A 21 1.40 6.61 -1.54
N LYS A 22 0.82 5.44 -1.78
CA LYS A 22 1.54 4.32 -2.38
C LYS A 22 2.01 4.64 -3.79
N THR A 23 1.17 5.33 -4.57
CA THR A 23 1.55 5.77 -5.92
C THR A 23 2.74 6.72 -5.87
N GLN A 24 2.74 7.69 -4.98
CA GLN A 24 3.85 8.62 -4.79
C GLN A 24 5.10 7.92 -4.29
N SER A 25 4.94 6.93 -3.40
CA SER A 25 6.07 6.15 -2.89
C SER A 25 6.74 5.34 -3.98
N PHE A 26 5.98 4.72 -4.88
CA PHE A 26 6.56 4.07 -6.07
C PHE A 26 7.28 5.06 -6.96
N ALA A 27 6.72 6.23 -7.20
CA ALA A 27 7.35 7.28 -7.99
C ALA A 27 8.69 7.70 -7.39
N GLU A 28 8.73 7.96 -6.08
CA GLU A 28 9.96 8.33 -5.37
C GLU A 28 11.01 7.23 -5.42
N LEU A 29 10.61 5.98 -5.23
CA LEU A 29 11.52 4.83 -5.26
C LEU A 29 12.24 4.69 -6.61
N TYR A 30 11.56 4.97 -7.70
CA TYR A 30 12.09 4.83 -9.07
C TYR A 30 12.52 6.15 -9.70
N ARG A 31 12.45 7.27 -9.00
CA ARG A 31 12.85 8.58 -9.51
C ARG A 31 14.30 8.63 -10.03
N PRO A 32 15.28 7.95 -9.41
CA PRO A 32 16.65 7.94 -9.93
C PRO A 32 16.82 7.38 -11.35
N TYR A 33 15.83 6.63 -11.85
CA TYR A 33 15.87 6.02 -13.18
C TYR A 33 15.30 6.91 -14.29
N GLY A 34 14.81 8.11 -13.94
CA GLY A 34 14.30 9.09 -14.88
C GLY A 34 12.78 9.10 -15.03
N ASP A 35 12.26 10.20 -15.61
CA ASP A 35 10.81 10.45 -15.68
C ASP A 35 10.04 9.40 -16.48
N ALA A 36 10.63 8.90 -17.59
CA ALA A 36 9.97 7.88 -18.40
C ALA A 36 9.72 6.60 -17.61
N ILE A 37 10.67 6.19 -16.78
CA ILE A 37 10.52 5.01 -15.91
C ILE A 37 9.49 5.30 -14.82
N VAL A 38 9.51 6.47 -14.21
CA VAL A 38 8.54 6.87 -13.18
C VAL A 38 7.12 6.83 -13.75
N GLU A 39 6.89 7.38 -14.94
CA GLU A 39 5.59 7.34 -15.59
C GLU A 39 5.11 5.91 -15.83
N ALA A 40 5.98 5.03 -16.30
CA ALA A 40 5.66 3.63 -16.55
C ALA A 40 5.34 2.88 -15.25
N VAL A 41 6.10 3.14 -14.19
CA VAL A 41 5.88 2.56 -12.86
C VAL A 41 4.51 2.98 -12.31
N VAL A 42 4.19 4.25 -12.36
CA VAL A 42 2.91 4.80 -11.87
C VAL A 42 1.74 4.22 -12.66
N ALA A 43 1.86 4.17 -14.00
CA ALA A 43 0.81 3.60 -14.85
C ALA A 43 0.56 2.14 -14.52
N TYR A 44 1.60 1.34 -14.38
CA TYR A 44 1.48 -0.07 -14.03
C TYR A 44 0.86 -0.28 -12.64
N HIS A 45 1.31 0.49 -11.67
CA HIS A 45 0.73 0.45 -10.31
C HIS A 45 -0.77 0.77 -10.32
N THR A 46 -1.15 1.81 -11.04
CA THR A 46 -2.56 2.25 -11.12
C THR A 46 -3.43 1.19 -11.80
N GLN A 47 -2.93 0.54 -12.84
CA GLN A 47 -3.66 -0.50 -13.58
C GLN A 47 -3.76 -1.83 -12.84
N ASN A 48 -2.94 -2.05 -11.82
CA ASN A 48 -2.85 -3.30 -11.07
C ASN A 48 -3.02 -3.09 -9.57
N GLY A 49 -4.07 -2.37 -9.18
CA GLY A 49 -4.32 -1.95 -7.80
C GLY A 49 -4.34 -3.06 -6.74
N GLY A 50 -4.75 -4.27 -7.10
CA GLY A 50 -4.78 -5.41 -6.17
C GLY A 50 -3.52 -6.28 -6.16
N MET A 51 -2.55 -5.97 -6.99
CA MET A 51 -1.31 -6.75 -7.09
C MET A 51 -0.35 -6.43 -5.94
N SER A 52 0.36 -7.44 -5.43
CA SER A 52 1.35 -7.23 -4.37
C SER A 52 2.53 -6.37 -4.85
N ARG A 53 3.14 -5.65 -3.91
CA ARG A 53 4.32 -4.82 -4.20
C ARG A 53 5.50 -5.64 -4.73
N TYR A 54 5.65 -6.87 -4.26
CA TYR A 54 6.74 -7.75 -4.66
C TYR A 54 6.67 -8.12 -6.13
N ARG A 55 5.49 -8.44 -6.63
CA ARG A 55 5.26 -8.71 -8.05
C ARG A 55 5.52 -7.48 -8.90
N LYS A 56 5.15 -6.29 -8.41
CA LYS A 56 5.42 -5.02 -9.09
C LYS A 56 6.92 -4.75 -9.18
N PHE A 57 7.67 -4.94 -8.08
CA PHE A 57 9.13 -4.78 -8.09
C PHE A 57 9.79 -5.68 -9.12
N ARG A 58 9.39 -6.94 -9.20
CA ARG A 58 9.92 -7.89 -10.19
C ARG A 58 9.62 -7.46 -11.61
N HIS A 59 8.39 -7.02 -11.86
CA HIS A 59 8.00 -6.51 -13.17
C HIS A 59 8.83 -5.29 -13.58
N PHE A 60 9.01 -4.34 -12.69
CA PHE A 60 9.79 -3.13 -12.97
C PHE A 60 11.25 -3.47 -13.25
N GLN A 61 11.83 -4.37 -12.48
CA GLN A 61 13.22 -4.78 -12.67
C GLN A 61 13.45 -5.41 -14.03
N GLU A 62 12.60 -6.33 -14.43
CA GLU A 62 12.82 -7.15 -15.63
C GLU A 62 12.28 -6.49 -16.90
N HIS A 63 11.16 -5.79 -16.83
CA HIS A 63 10.46 -5.27 -18.01
C HIS A 63 10.61 -3.77 -18.22
N LEU A 64 10.88 -2.99 -17.19
CA LEU A 64 11.10 -1.54 -17.34
C LEU A 64 12.57 -1.17 -17.27
N LEU A 65 13.33 -1.74 -16.37
CA LEU A 65 14.76 -1.47 -16.22
C LEU A 65 15.63 -2.40 -17.08
N ASN A 66 15.07 -3.48 -17.61
CA ASN A 66 15.76 -4.50 -18.39
C ASN A 66 17.02 -5.03 -17.68
N GLN A 67 16.88 -5.28 -16.37
CA GLN A 67 17.95 -5.80 -15.53
C GLN A 67 17.70 -7.28 -15.21
N PRO A 68 18.73 -8.02 -14.78
CA PRO A 68 18.53 -9.38 -14.30
C PRO A 68 17.50 -9.46 -13.18
N PRO A 69 16.84 -10.61 -12.98
CA PRO A 69 15.85 -10.76 -11.90
C PRO A 69 16.42 -10.33 -10.55
N LEU A 70 15.57 -9.72 -9.71
CA LEU A 70 15.96 -9.30 -8.37
C LEU A 70 16.45 -10.48 -7.53
N THR A 71 17.58 -10.28 -6.84
CA THR A 71 18.00 -11.20 -5.80
C THR A 71 17.12 -10.99 -4.55
N GLU A 72 17.12 -11.95 -3.65
CA GLU A 72 16.39 -11.84 -2.39
C GLU A 72 16.82 -10.61 -1.57
N ALA A 73 18.12 -10.32 -1.54
CA ALA A 73 18.65 -9.15 -0.84
C ALA A 73 18.19 -7.84 -1.50
N GLU A 74 18.19 -7.77 -2.82
CA GLU A 74 17.72 -6.59 -3.57
C GLU A 74 16.22 -6.37 -3.35
N GLU A 75 15.43 -7.43 -3.37
CA GLU A 75 13.98 -7.36 -3.13
C GLU A 75 13.70 -6.86 -1.70
N LYS A 76 14.44 -7.34 -0.71
CA LYS A 76 14.33 -6.87 0.67
C LYS A 76 14.69 -5.39 0.82
N ALA A 77 15.72 -4.94 0.14
CA ALA A 77 16.13 -3.53 0.17
C ALA A 77 15.06 -2.62 -0.42
N LEU A 78 14.45 -3.01 -1.54
CA LEU A 78 13.34 -2.27 -2.14
C LEU A 78 12.13 -2.24 -1.22
N ASP A 79 11.78 -3.38 -0.63
CA ASP A 79 10.65 -3.50 0.28
C ASP A 79 10.85 -2.61 1.51
N LEU A 80 12.01 -2.64 2.12
CA LEU A 80 12.33 -1.81 3.28
C LEU A 80 12.21 -0.32 2.94
N ARG A 81 12.80 0.12 1.85
CA ARG A 81 12.74 1.52 1.44
C ARG A 81 11.32 1.96 1.11
N PHE A 82 10.57 1.13 0.41
CA PHE A 82 9.18 1.40 0.09
C PHE A 82 8.32 1.49 1.36
N SER A 83 8.50 0.57 2.29
CA SER A 83 7.79 0.58 3.57
C SER A 83 8.08 1.83 4.38
N GLU A 84 9.33 2.28 4.43
CA GLU A 84 9.68 3.54 5.11
C GLU A 84 8.90 4.72 4.54
N LEU A 85 8.84 4.83 3.20
CA LEU A 85 8.11 5.90 2.52
C LEU A 85 6.61 5.84 2.81
N VAL A 86 6.04 4.65 2.75
CA VAL A 86 4.59 4.46 2.93
C VAL A 86 4.17 4.67 4.38
N VAL A 87 4.87 4.05 5.33
CA VAL A 87 4.48 4.12 6.75
C VAL A 87 4.49 5.55 7.26
N GLU A 88 5.54 6.30 6.98
CA GLU A 88 5.63 7.70 7.39
C GLU A 88 4.48 8.55 6.82
N ALA A 89 4.20 8.35 5.53
CA ALA A 89 3.15 9.11 4.85
C ALA A 89 1.74 8.70 5.31
N VAL A 90 1.51 7.40 5.53
CA VAL A 90 0.19 6.90 5.98
C VAL A 90 -0.10 7.34 7.41
N ILE A 91 0.89 7.32 8.30
CA ILE A 91 0.72 7.81 9.68
C ILE A 91 0.27 9.27 9.68
N ALA A 92 0.80 10.08 8.76
CA ALA A 92 0.45 11.50 8.63
C ALA A 92 -0.85 11.74 7.85
N ALA A 93 -1.42 10.71 7.19
CA ALA A 93 -2.61 10.87 6.36
C ALA A 93 -3.88 11.06 7.18
N GLU A 94 -4.84 11.80 6.59
CA GLU A 94 -6.16 11.96 7.20
C GLU A 94 -6.97 10.68 7.10
N THR A 95 -7.78 10.40 8.14
CA THR A 95 -8.72 9.27 8.10
C THR A 95 -9.86 9.56 7.13
N VAL A 96 -10.41 8.50 6.53
CA VAL A 96 -11.60 8.61 5.70
C VAL A 96 -12.79 9.05 6.57
N PRO A 97 -13.53 10.10 6.21
CA PRO A 97 -14.68 10.57 7.01
C PRO A 97 -15.68 9.44 7.30
N GLY A 98 -16.08 9.33 8.54
CA GLY A 98 -17.05 8.34 9.01
C GLY A 98 -16.49 6.94 9.31
N ALA A 99 -15.31 6.58 8.77
CA ALA A 99 -14.73 5.26 9.00
C ALA A 99 -14.37 5.02 10.47
N MET A 100 -13.72 6.00 11.10
CA MET A 100 -13.35 5.89 12.52
C MET A 100 -14.57 5.89 13.44
N ASP A 101 -15.59 6.64 13.11
CA ASP A 101 -16.84 6.66 13.88
C ASP A 101 -17.52 5.29 13.83
N LEU A 102 -17.59 4.68 12.66
CA LEU A 102 -18.15 3.34 12.49
C LEU A 102 -17.37 2.30 13.30
N ILE A 103 -16.04 2.36 13.25
CA ILE A 103 -15.18 1.47 14.02
C ILE A 103 -15.45 1.61 15.52
N ARG A 104 -15.52 2.83 16.04
CA ARG A 104 -15.79 3.10 17.46
C ARG A 104 -17.16 2.61 17.88
N GLN A 105 -18.18 2.79 17.02
CA GLN A 105 -19.55 2.36 17.33
C GLN A 105 -19.70 0.85 17.35
N GLN A 106 -18.99 0.13 16.49
CA GLN A 106 -19.18 -1.31 16.29
C GLN A 106 -18.17 -2.19 17.02
N SER A 107 -17.00 -1.64 17.42
CA SER A 107 -15.90 -2.43 18.00
C SER A 107 -16.28 -3.20 19.29
N ALA A 108 -17.21 -2.67 20.08
CA ALA A 108 -17.70 -3.32 21.30
C ALA A 108 -18.81 -4.34 21.04
N ARG A 109 -19.35 -4.41 19.83
CA ARG A 109 -20.53 -5.22 19.50
C ARG A 109 -20.20 -6.44 18.65
N ILE A 110 -19.30 -6.28 17.66
CA ILE A 110 -18.92 -7.33 16.72
C ILE A 110 -17.42 -7.24 16.42
N PRO A 111 -16.78 -8.37 16.07
CA PRO A 111 -15.37 -8.33 15.64
C PRO A 111 -15.20 -7.48 14.37
N LEU A 112 -14.13 -6.67 14.36
CA LEU A 112 -13.75 -5.87 13.20
C LEU A 112 -12.42 -6.36 12.66
N PHE A 113 -12.29 -6.41 11.32
CA PHE A 113 -11.10 -6.87 10.63
C PHE A 113 -10.67 -5.84 9.59
N VAL A 114 -9.37 -5.75 9.33
CA VAL A 114 -8.81 -4.93 8.27
C VAL A 114 -8.25 -5.83 7.19
N ALA A 115 -8.76 -5.68 5.95
CA ALA A 115 -8.24 -6.37 4.78
C ALA A 115 -7.41 -5.39 3.95
N SER A 116 -6.14 -5.74 3.67
CA SER A 116 -5.23 -4.87 2.93
C SER A 116 -4.13 -5.69 2.26
N GLY A 117 -3.63 -5.21 1.11
CA GLY A 117 -2.42 -5.74 0.47
C GLY A 117 -1.13 -5.31 1.18
N THR A 118 -1.22 -4.45 2.20
CA THR A 118 -0.08 -4.00 2.99
C THR A 118 0.39 -5.11 3.94
N PRO A 119 1.70 -5.38 4.06
CA PRO A 119 2.22 -6.37 5.00
C PRO A 119 1.76 -6.10 6.44
N GLU A 120 1.48 -7.16 7.18
CA GLU A 120 0.98 -7.08 8.55
C GLU A 120 1.87 -6.25 9.48
N THR A 121 3.18 -6.41 9.37
CA THR A 121 4.15 -5.67 10.18
C THR A 121 4.05 -4.16 9.94
N GLU A 122 3.79 -3.75 8.71
CA GLU A 122 3.60 -2.36 8.33
C GLU A 122 2.27 -1.82 8.88
N LEU A 123 1.18 -2.59 8.77
CA LEU A 123 -0.12 -2.22 9.32
C LEU A 123 -0.07 -1.99 10.83
N LYS A 124 0.68 -2.80 11.56
CA LYS A 124 0.83 -2.65 13.02
C LYS A 124 1.57 -1.38 13.41
N SER A 125 2.37 -0.82 12.51
CA SER A 125 3.11 0.44 12.75
C SER A 125 2.25 1.68 12.51
N ILE A 126 1.13 1.54 11.87
CA ILE A 126 0.19 2.62 11.56
C ILE A 126 -0.88 2.71 12.66
#